data_1f0d5e4ad1b2b2fb1b51d1339d7fdf65
#
_entry.id   1f0d5e4ad1b2b2fb1b51d1339d7fdf65
#
_cell.length_a   1.000
_cell.length_b   1.000
_cell.length_c   1.000
_cell.angle_alpha   90.00
_cell.angle_beta   90.00
_cell.angle_gamma   90.00
#
_symmetry.space_group_name_H-M   'P 1'
#
loop_
_entity.id
_entity.type
_entity.pdbx_description
1 polymer ?
#
loop_
_entity_poly.entity_id
_entity_poly.type
_entity_poly.pdbx_seq_one_letter_code
_entity_poly.pdbx_strand_id
1 'polypeptide(L)'
;LPTAVAGTIYNNTSEMNVKALGTSGKGAVYAINAYGYKHTVLTTKAQLISALQSGKPVFAAVGPGIFIGPNATHAIILSGYSNGKTKAMDPASSYTTGKWYDINTIWNQRSTDPYDTSIGGAFVQIG
;
A
#
# COMPACT_ATOMS: atom_id res chain seq x y z
N LEU A 1 4.94 -13.76 -2.17
CA LEU A 1 6.02 -12.81 -2.43
C LEU A 1 6.54 -12.26 -1.12
N PRO A 2 7.84 -12.33 -0.90
CA PRO A 2 8.42 -11.86 0.35
C PRO A 2 8.22 -10.37 0.60
N THR A 3 8.04 -10.00 1.85
CA THR A 3 7.90 -8.61 2.28
C THR A 3 9.10 -7.76 1.86
N ALA A 4 10.32 -8.35 1.86
CA ALA A 4 11.52 -7.64 1.41
C ALA A 4 11.44 -7.22 -0.06
N VAL A 5 10.86 -8.05 -0.92
CA VAL A 5 10.66 -7.72 -2.34
C VAL A 5 9.63 -6.61 -2.48
N ALA A 6 8.53 -6.68 -1.72
CA ALA A 6 7.53 -5.64 -1.70
C ALA A 6 8.12 -4.30 -1.22
N GLY A 7 8.97 -4.33 -0.18
CA GLY A 7 9.69 -3.14 0.29
C GLY A 7 10.62 -2.57 -0.76
N THR A 8 11.31 -3.40 -1.52
CA THR A 8 12.16 -2.96 -2.63
C THR A 8 11.33 -2.27 -3.71
N ILE A 9 10.21 -2.85 -4.09
CA ILE A 9 9.29 -2.23 -5.06
C ILE A 9 8.82 -0.88 -4.55
N TYR A 10 8.40 -0.80 -3.29
CA TYR A 10 7.96 0.43 -2.67
C TYR A 10 9.06 1.50 -2.69
N ASN A 11 10.27 1.16 -2.26
CA ASN A 11 11.38 2.11 -2.20
C ASN A 11 11.72 2.66 -3.59
N ASN A 12 11.77 1.80 -4.60
CA ASN A 12 12.01 2.23 -5.97
C ASN A 12 10.86 3.08 -6.53
N THR A 13 9.63 2.72 -6.21
CA THR A 13 8.45 3.50 -6.58
C THR A 13 8.50 4.88 -5.95
N SER A 14 8.79 4.97 -4.65
CA SER A 14 8.92 6.24 -3.95
C SER A 14 10.03 7.10 -4.52
N GLU A 15 11.18 6.51 -4.80
CA GLU A 15 12.31 7.21 -5.41
C GLU A 15 11.97 7.74 -6.79
N MET A 16 11.37 6.92 -7.64
CA MET A 16 10.90 7.35 -8.96
C MET A 16 9.89 8.48 -8.84
N ASN A 17 8.95 8.36 -7.92
CA ASN A 17 7.85 9.30 -7.76
C ASN A 17 8.34 10.66 -7.29
N VAL A 18 9.27 10.71 -6.36
CA VAL A 18 9.89 11.96 -5.93
C VAL A 18 10.51 12.69 -7.12
N LYS A 19 11.05 11.94 -8.09
CA LYS A 19 11.75 12.52 -9.24
C LYS A 19 10.86 12.82 -10.43
N ALA A 20 9.82 12.02 -10.68
CA ALA A 20 9.10 12.06 -11.95
C ALA A 20 7.60 11.85 -11.89
N LEU A 21 7.07 11.03 -10.98
CA LEU A 21 5.69 10.58 -11.01
C LEU A 21 4.86 10.99 -9.79
N GLY A 22 5.49 11.39 -8.69
CA GLY A 22 4.82 11.54 -7.41
C GLY A 22 4.35 10.20 -6.86
N THR A 23 3.82 10.16 -5.64
CA THR A 23 3.33 8.94 -4.98
C THR A 23 1.90 8.60 -5.41
N SER A 24 1.60 8.65 -6.70
CA SER A 24 0.27 8.38 -7.24
C SER A 24 0.01 6.88 -7.37
N GLY A 25 -1.27 6.52 -7.44
CA GLY A 25 -1.68 5.16 -7.76
C GLY A 25 -1.13 4.69 -9.10
N LYS A 26 -1.10 5.55 -10.11
CA LYS A 26 -0.49 5.25 -11.42
C LYS A 26 1.00 4.95 -11.32
N GLY A 27 1.72 5.70 -10.52
CA GLY A 27 3.14 5.47 -10.28
C GLY A 27 3.41 4.12 -9.63
N ALA A 28 2.58 3.73 -8.66
CA ALA A 28 2.66 2.43 -8.02
C ALA A 28 2.45 1.29 -9.02
N VAL A 29 1.39 1.36 -9.81
CA VAL A 29 1.10 0.36 -10.85
C VAL A 29 2.22 0.26 -11.86
N TYR A 30 2.73 1.39 -12.32
CA TYR A 30 3.86 1.42 -13.25
C TYR A 30 5.07 0.69 -12.66
N ALA A 31 5.44 0.99 -11.42
CA ALA A 31 6.61 0.37 -10.79
C ALA A 31 6.41 -1.13 -10.56
N ILE A 32 5.24 -1.56 -10.11
CA ILE A 32 4.93 -2.98 -9.92
C ILE A 32 5.12 -3.73 -11.22
N ASN A 33 4.56 -3.23 -12.32
CA ASN A 33 4.66 -3.86 -13.63
C ASN A 33 6.08 -3.81 -14.18
N ALA A 34 6.82 -2.72 -13.94
CA ALA A 34 8.20 -2.59 -14.38
C ALA A 34 9.13 -3.62 -13.74
N TYR A 35 8.83 -4.04 -12.51
CA TYR A 35 9.55 -5.12 -11.84
C TYR A 35 9.07 -6.53 -12.23
N GLY A 36 8.17 -6.63 -13.22
CA GLY A 36 7.72 -7.92 -13.73
C GLY A 36 6.58 -8.55 -12.95
N TYR A 37 5.95 -7.84 -12.04
CA TYR A 37 4.82 -8.35 -11.26
C TYR A 37 3.49 -7.92 -11.88
N LYS A 38 2.50 -8.79 -11.74
CA LYS A 38 1.11 -8.43 -12.01
C LYS A 38 0.59 -7.53 -10.91
N HIS A 39 -0.47 -6.79 -11.20
CA HIS A 39 -1.17 -5.99 -10.19
C HIS A 39 -2.67 -6.22 -10.30
N THR A 40 -3.35 -6.07 -9.17
CA THR A 40 -4.82 -6.08 -9.11
C THR A 40 -5.26 -4.96 -8.19
N VAL A 41 -6.10 -4.05 -8.69
CA VAL A 41 -6.68 -2.99 -7.86
C VAL A 41 -7.79 -3.59 -7.00
N LEU A 42 -7.71 -3.35 -5.69
CA LEU A 42 -8.67 -3.86 -4.72
C LEU A 42 -9.66 -2.74 -4.38
N THR A 43 -10.94 -3.00 -4.56
CA THR A 43 -11.98 -1.97 -4.42
C THR A 43 -12.85 -2.14 -3.18
N THR A 44 -12.76 -3.29 -2.51
CA THR A 44 -13.54 -3.56 -1.29
C THR A 44 -12.64 -4.06 -0.17
N LYS A 45 -13.10 -3.91 1.07
CA LYS A 45 -12.39 -4.45 2.23
C LYS A 45 -12.27 -5.97 2.16
N ALA A 46 -13.28 -6.66 1.66
CA ALA A 46 -13.24 -8.10 1.49
C ALA A 46 -12.14 -8.53 0.52
N GLN A 47 -11.96 -7.80 -0.57
CA GLN A 47 -10.88 -8.07 -1.53
C GLN A 47 -9.51 -7.82 -0.89
N LEU A 48 -9.37 -6.75 -0.12
CA LEU A 48 -8.13 -6.47 0.62
C LEU A 48 -7.78 -7.62 1.57
N ILE A 49 -8.73 -8.07 2.37
CA ILE A 49 -8.54 -9.20 3.27
C ILE A 49 -8.15 -10.47 2.50
N SER A 50 -8.85 -10.77 1.42
CA SER A 50 -8.59 -11.96 0.61
C SER A 50 -7.16 -11.96 0.02
N ALA A 51 -6.71 -10.81 -0.47
CA ALA A 51 -5.34 -10.65 -0.98
C ALA A 51 -4.31 -10.93 0.10
N LEU A 52 -4.49 -10.35 1.28
CA LEU A 52 -3.57 -10.54 2.41
C LEU A 52 -3.58 -11.98 2.92
N GLN A 53 -4.76 -12.61 2.99
CA GLN A 53 -4.89 -14.02 3.38
C GLN A 53 -4.19 -14.97 2.40
N SER A 54 -4.16 -14.60 1.12
CA SER A 54 -3.47 -15.40 0.10
C SER A 54 -1.95 -15.19 0.08
N GLY A 55 -1.42 -14.37 0.98
CA GLY A 55 0.01 -14.09 1.08
C GLY A 55 0.52 -13.05 0.09
N LYS A 56 -0.36 -12.31 -0.58
CA LYS A 56 0.05 -11.27 -1.51
C LYS A 56 0.31 -9.96 -0.75
N PRO A 57 1.44 -9.29 -1.01
CA PRO A 57 1.64 -7.93 -0.50
C PRO A 57 0.69 -6.96 -1.18
N VAL A 58 0.35 -5.89 -0.47
CA VAL A 58 -0.56 -4.87 -0.97
C VAL A 58 0.07 -3.49 -0.80
N PHE A 59 0.20 -2.75 -1.91
CA PHE A 59 0.49 -1.32 -1.87
C PHE A 59 -0.77 -0.60 -1.41
N ALA A 60 -0.65 0.22 -0.39
CA ALA A 60 -1.77 0.94 0.20
C ALA A 60 -1.51 2.43 0.25
N ALA A 61 -2.40 3.20 -0.37
CA ALA A 61 -2.43 4.66 -0.22
C ALA A 61 -3.33 5.00 0.97
N VAL A 62 -2.77 5.67 1.97
CA VAL A 62 -3.46 6.02 3.20
C VAL A 62 -3.54 7.53 3.37
N GLY A 63 -4.63 8.00 3.94
CA GLY A 63 -4.83 9.39 4.30
C GLY A 63 -4.50 9.66 5.76
N PRO A 64 -4.94 10.81 6.29
CA PRO A 64 -4.64 11.20 7.66
C PRO A 64 -5.04 10.15 8.68
N GLY A 65 -4.14 9.88 9.63
CA GLY A 65 -4.36 8.91 10.69
C GLY A 65 -3.04 8.43 11.29
N ILE A 66 -2.89 7.13 11.43
CA ILE A 66 -1.72 6.52 12.08
C ILE A 66 -0.42 6.81 11.31
N PHE A 67 -0.49 6.82 9.97
CA PHE A 67 0.72 6.82 9.12
C PHE A 67 1.12 8.20 8.64
N ILE A 68 0.22 9.15 8.61
CA ILE A 68 0.46 10.49 8.09
C ILE A 68 -0.40 11.52 8.81
N GLY A 69 0.10 12.75 8.87
CA GLY A 69 -0.60 13.87 9.47
C GLY A 69 -1.78 14.39 8.64
N PRO A 70 -2.46 15.45 9.14
CA PRO A 70 -3.61 16.03 8.46
C PRO A 70 -3.23 16.63 7.11
N ASN A 71 -4.19 16.64 6.18
CA ASN A 71 -4.06 17.21 4.84
C ASN A 71 -2.95 16.59 3.97
N ALA A 72 -2.60 15.33 4.25
CA ALA A 72 -1.58 14.61 3.49
C ALA A 72 -2.01 13.19 3.20
N THR A 73 -1.35 12.56 2.24
CA THR A 73 -1.48 11.14 1.95
C THR A 73 -0.10 10.49 1.96
N HIS A 74 -0.06 9.17 2.15
CA HIS A 74 1.16 8.41 2.27
C HIS A 74 0.97 7.02 1.69
N ALA A 75 2.04 6.37 1.33
CA ALA A 75 2.00 5.02 0.79
C ALA A 75 2.78 4.06 1.68
N ILE A 76 2.18 2.92 1.96
CA ILE A 76 2.77 1.85 2.76
C ILE A 76 2.56 0.51 2.07
N ILE A 77 3.29 -0.51 2.52
CA ILE A 77 3.08 -1.90 2.08
C ILE A 77 2.44 -2.68 3.22
N LEU A 78 1.39 -3.41 2.91
CA LEU A 78 0.73 -4.33 3.83
C LEU A 78 1.12 -5.76 3.49
N SER A 79 1.29 -6.60 4.51
CA SER A 79 1.59 -8.02 4.31
C SER A 79 1.08 -8.85 5.48
N GLY A 80 0.60 -10.05 5.16
CA GLY A 80 0.09 -10.98 6.15
C GLY A 80 -1.28 -10.58 6.73
N TYR A 81 -1.99 -11.57 7.22
CA TYR A 81 -3.29 -11.36 7.87
C TYR A 81 -3.45 -12.37 8.99
N SER A 82 -3.71 -11.90 10.18
CA SER A 82 -3.90 -12.74 11.37
C SER A 82 -4.80 -12.04 12.37
N ASN A 83 -5.85 -12.72 12.82
CA ASN A 83 -6.78 -12.22 13.84
C ASN A 83 -7.33 -10.82 13.51
N GLY A 84 -7.70 -10.58 12.25
CA GLY A 84 -8.23 -9.29 11.81
C GLY A 84 -7.20 -8.18 11.69
N LYS A 85 -5.92 -8.50 11.71
CA LYS A 85 -4.82 -7.53 11.62
C LYS A 85 -3.89 -7.84 10.47
N THR A 86 -3.26 -6.79 9.95
CA THR A 86 -2.22 -6.88 8.92
C THR A 86 -0.98 -6.13 9.36
N LYS A 87 0.18 -6.58 8.89
CA LYS A 87 1.45 -5.92 9.19
C LYS A 87 1.73 -4.84 8.16
N ALA A 88 2.17 -3.67 8.63
CA ALA A 88 2.55 -2.57 7.77
C ALA A 88 4.06 -2.42 7.68
N MET A 89 4.55 -2.10 6.49
CA MET A 89 5.90 -1.64 6.24
C MET A 89 5.82 -0.20 5.73
N ASP A 90 6.39 0.71 6.50
CA ASP A 90 6.42 2.13 6.20
C ASP A 90 7.89 2.59 6.16
N PRO A 91 8.46 2.76 4.95
CA PRO A 91 9.87 3.17 4.84
C PRO A 91 10.18 4.54 5.44
N ALA A 92 9.17 5.38 5.62
CA ALA A 92 9.33 6.71 6.23
C ALA A 92 9.35 6.65 7.76
N SER A 93 9.01 5.51 8.39
CA SER A 93 8.89 5.41 9.84
C SER A 93 9.26 4.02 10.36
N SER A 94 10.33 3.94 11.12
CA SER A 94 10.67 2.72 11.86
C SER A 94 9.69 2.45 13.00
N TYR A 95 9.00 3.47 13.49
CA TYR A 95 8.01 3.33 14.57
C TYR A 95 6.78 2.53 14.13
N THR A 96 6.28 2.78 12.92
CA THR A 96 5.09 2.10 12.40
C THR A 96 5.41 0.80 11.66
N THR A 97 6.65 0.63 11.20
CA THR A 97 7.06 -0.55 10.44
C THR A 97 7.14 -1.80 11.32
N GLY A 98 6.61 -2.91 10.80
CA GLY A 98 6.64 -4.21 11.45
C GLY A 98 5.55 -4.42 12.49
N LYS A 99 4.73 -3.42 12.76
CA LYS A 99 3.59 -3.54 13.67
C LYS A 99 2.37 -4.07 12.94
N TRP A 100 1.46 -4.69 13.72
CA TRP A 100 0.20 -5.21 13.24
C TRP A 100 -0.91 -4.22 13.57
N TYR A 101 -1.76 -3.95 12.57
CA TYR A 101 -2.86 -2.99 12.68
C TYR A 101 -4.18 -3.66 12.32
N ASP A 102 -5.24 -3.26 13.01
CA ASP A 102 -6.60 -3.71 12.69
C ASP A 102 -6.94 -3.35 11.24
N ILE A 103 -7.48 -4.32 10.51
CA ILE A 103 -7.80 -4.13 9.09
C ILE A 103 -8.87 -3.04 8.89
N ASN A 104 -9.78 -2.87 9.85
CA ASN A 104 -10.79 -1.82 9.78
C ASN A 104 -10.16 -0.43 9.90
N THR A 105 -9.14 -0.28 10.73
CA THR A 105 -8.39 0.97 10.85
C THR A 105 -7.71 1.31 9.54
N ILE A 106 -7.02 0.34 8.94
CA ILE A 106 -6.39 0.51 7.62
C ILE A 106 -7.41 0.90 6.57
N TRP A 107 -8.52 0.16 6.49
CA TRP A 107 -9.57 0.44 5.52
C TRP A 107 -10.16 1.84 5.71
N ASN A 108 -10.46 2.23 6.94
CA ASN A 108 -11.06 3.52 7.25
C ASN A 108 -10.12 4.69 6.98
N GLN A 109 -8.81 4.47 7.03
CA GLN A 109 -7.80 5.49 6.73
C GLN A 109 -7.31 5.47 5.28
N ARG A 110 -7.93 4.68 4.40
CA ARG A 110 -7.57 4.68 2.99
C ARG A 110 -7.67 6.06 2.38
N SER A 111 -6.75 6.38 1.49
CA SER A 111 -6.78 7.65 0.76
C SER A 111 -8.04 7.77 -0.08
N THR A 112 -8.62 8.95 -0.06
CA THR A 112 -9.72 9.33 -0.96
C THR A 112 -9.28 10.37 -1.99
N ASP A 113 -7.99 10.70 -2.01
CA ASP A 113 -7.44 11.65 -2.95
C ASP A 113 -7.49 11.05 -4.37
N PRO A 114 -8.06 11.76 -5.36
CA PRO A 114 -8.13 11.25 -6.74
C PRO A 114 -6.78 10.91 -7.34
N TYR A 115 -5.71 11.56 -6.91
CA TYR A 115 -4.36 11.27 -7.35
C TYR A 115 -3.95 9.84 -6.98
N ASP A 116 -4.40 9.34 -5.85
CA ASP A 116 -4.15 7.98 -5.40
C ASP A 116 -5.16 6.98 -5.96
N THR A 117 -6.42 7.39 -6.09
CA THR A 117 -7.54 6.48 -6.38
C THR A 117 -7.94 6.41 -7.85
N SER A 118 -7.32 7.21 -8.73
CA SER A 118 -7.66 7.27 -10.16
C SER A 118 -7.52 5.92 -10.88
N ILE A 119 -6.77 4.99 -10.32
CA ILE A 119 -6.61 3.63 -10.85
C ILE A 119 -7.78 2.70 -10.51
N GLY A 120 -8.74 3.16 -9.69
CA GLY A 120 -9.92 2.41 -9.28
C GLY A 120 -10.03 2.14 -7.78
N GLY A 121 -9.03 2.47 -6.99
CA GLY A 121 -9.02 2.30 -5.54
C GLY A 121 -7.69 2.65 -4.92
N ALA A 122 -7.63 2.60 -3.59
CA ALA A 122 -6.45 2.97 -2.81
C ALA A 122 -5.49 1.80 -2.54
N PHE A 123 -5.86 0.58 -2.91
CA PHE A 123 -5.08 -0.63 -2.63
C PHE A 123 -4.76 -1.37 -3.91
N VAL A 124 -3.52 -1.83 -4.03
CA VAL A 124 -3.06 -2.60 -5.20
C VAL A 124 -2.37 -3.87 -4.73
N GLN A 125 -2.93 -5.02 -5.08
CA GLN A 125 -2.29 -6.31 -4.85
C GLN A 125 -1.07 -6.44 -5.76
N ILE A 126 0.04 -6.87 -5.22
CA ILE A 126 1.30 -7.12 -5.94
C ILE A 126 1.43 -8.63 -6.19
N GLY A 127 1.46 -9.00 -7.44
CA GLY A 127 1.54 -10.42 -7.80
C GLY A 127 0.22 -11.14 -7.98
#